data_7f050264caafe3f3315e43e0702470d2
#
_entry.id   7f050264caafe3f3315e43e0702470d2
#
_cell.length_a   1.000
_cell.length_b   1.000
_cell.length_c   1.000
_cell.angle_alpha   90.00
_cell.angle_beta   90.00
_cell.angle_gamma   90.00
#
_symmetry.space_group_name_H-M   'P 1'
#
loop_
_entity.id
_entity.type
_entity.pdbx_description
1 polymer ?
#
loop_
_entity_poly.entity_id
_entity_poly.type
_entity_poly.pdbx_seq_one_letter_code
_entity_poly.pdbx_strand_id
1 'polypeptide(L)'
;DLMYFCKLIETGSYTKTATFFNVTQPTISAAVKRLAKHFKDPLVEQVNRKGKLNTTTAGDLLYNKSVKLLHEINSVNYDVMHASEKKIRISFSGVAGSMYIPEVIAQFHQANIMSMLDTHLERSADIFESLTNGDIDVAIYSWMVPINDPNYYIRNLNKTELVIITSLNDPWANKEQVKISELSQRDFIARSEGYLTRECLDQEAKLGNFSPKIIFTARTMQLMIDLVSQNVGIALAMEDTLKDRRDLHIIHLIPDQRLWAYMQIAMRKSFIPNDYQKKGIDILRHFREN
;
A
#
# COMPACT_ATOMS: atom_id res chain seq x y z
N ASP A 1 -7.28 6.95 -25.57
CA ASP A 1 -6.03 6.37 -26.04
C ASP A 1 -5.01 6.24 -24.89
N LEU A 2 -4.84 7.29 -24.04
CA LEU A 2 -3.89 7.24 -22.91
C LEU A 2 -4.19 6.08 -21.93
N MET A 3 -5.45 5.85 -21.56
CA MET A 3 -5.81 4.72 -20.69
C MET A 3 -5.40 3.37 -21.30
N TYR A 4 -5.64 3.17 -22.59
CA TYR A 4 -5.24 1.96 -23.30
C TYR A 4 -3.72 1.78 -23.31
N PHE A 5 -2.99 2.87 -23.54
CA PHE A 5 -1.52 2.86 -23.53
C PHE A 5 -0.96 2.52 -22.15
N CYS A 6 -1.43 3.20 -21.08
CA CYS A 6 -0.97 2.92 -19.73
C CYS A 6 -1.22 1.47 -19.33
N LYS A 7 -2.44 0.96 -19.59
CA LYS A 7 -2.77 -0.44 -19.28
C LYS A 7 -1.98 -1.44 -20.12
N LEU A 8 -1.63 -1.09 -21.35
CA LEU A 8 -0.76 -1.92 -22.19
C LEU A 8 0.64 -2.07 -21.58
N ILE A 9 1.20 -1.00 -21.04
CA ILE A 9 2.52 -1.06 -20.38
C ILE A 9 2.46 -1.91 -19.12
N GLU A 10 1.42 -1.78 -18.29
CA GLU A 10 1.21 -2.58 -17.08
C GLU A 10 1.06 -4.07 -17.37
N THR A 11 0.25 -4.42 -18.38
CA THR A 11 -0.02 -5.83 -18.70
C THR A 11 1.06 -6.48 -19.56
N GLY A 12 1.86 -5.66 -20.27
CA GLY A 12 2.84 -6.11 -21.27
C GLY A 12 2.23 -6.87 -22.47
N SER A 13 0.90 -6.78 -22.69
CA SER A 13 0.20 -7.59 -23.68
C SER A 13 -1.02 -6.90 -24.27
N TYR A 14 -1.03 -6.75 -25.59
CA TYR A 14 -2.18 -6.20 -26.33
C TYR A 14 -3.47 -7.00 -26.08
N THR A 15 -3.38 -8.34 -26.04
CA THR A 15 -4.53 -9.21 -25.81
C THR A 15 -5.08 -9.06 -24.39
N LYS A 16 -4.22 -9.07 -23.37
CA LYS A 16 -4.66 -8.86 -21.96
C LYS A 16 -5.28 -7.48 -21.78
N THR A 17 -4.71 -6.46 -22.40
CA THR A 17 -5.26 -5.10 -22.36
C THR A 17 -6.61 -5.03 -23.03
N ALA A 18 -6.77 -5.65 -24.19
CA ALA A 18 -8.05 -5.72 -24.91
C ALA A 18 -9.13 -6.41 -24.08
N THR A 19 -8.78 -7.53 -23.43
CA THR A 19 -9.69 -8.23 -22.51
C THR A 19 -10.08 -7.36 -21.33
N PHE A 20 -9.13 -6.64 -20.73
CA PHE A 20 -9.40 -5.76 -19.59
C PHE A 20 -10.44 -4.68 -19.91
N PHE A 21 -10.36 -4.07 -21.10
CA PHE A 21 -11.30 -3.04 -21.54
C PHE A 21 -12.52 -3.56 -22.30
N ASN A 22 -12.65 -4.87 -22.45
CA ASN A 22 -13.71 -5.51 -23.25
C ASN A 22 -13.78 -4.96 -24.69
N VAL A 23 -12.62 -4.81 -25.31
CA VAL A 23 -12.48 -4.36 -26.71
C VAL A 23 -11.64 -5.33 -27.52
N THR A 24 -11.49 -5.08 -28.82
CA THR A 24 -10.63 -5.92 -29.68
C THR A 24 -9.17 -5.50 -29.61
N GLN A 25 -8.25 -6.46 -29.80
CA GLN A 25 -6.82 -6.18 -29.87
C GLN A 25 -6.45 -5.11 -30.93
N PRO A 26 -7.04 -5.10 -32.15
CA PRO A 26 -6.83 -4.01 -33.11
C PRO A 26 -7.20 -2.62 -32.57
N THR A 27 -8.21 -2.51 -31.69
CA THR A 27 -8.59 -1.23 -31.05
C THR A 27 -7.43 -0.67 -30.22
N ILE A 28 -6.81 -1.51 -29.38
CA ILE A 28 -5.64 -1.13 -28.58
C ILE A 28 -4.47 -0.74 -29.47
N SER A 29 -4.19 -1.55 -30.50
CA SER A 29 -3.09 -1.27 -31.45
C SER A 29 -3.31 0.07 -32.19
N ALA A 30 -4.52 0.34 -32.63
CA ALA A 30 -4.87 1.60 -33.27
C ALA A 30 -4.70 2.81 -32.35
N ALA A 31 -5.08 2.68 -31.06
CA ALA A 31 -4.90 3.73 -30.07
C ALA A 31 -3.41 4.08 -29.84
N VAL A 32 -2.58 3.06 -29.67
CA VAL A 32 -1.11 3.25 -29.51
C VAL A 32 -0.49 3.87 -30.76
N LYS A 33 -0.91 3.46 -31.96
CA LYS A 33 -0.45 4.06 -33.22
C LYS A 33 -0.86 5.52 -33.35
N ARG A 34 -2.09 5.91 -32.92
CA ARG A 34 -2.50 7.31 -32.92
C ARG A 34 -1.65 8.16 -31.99
N LEU A 35 -1.33 7.65 -30.78
CA LEU A 35 -0.44 8.35 -29.85
C LEU A 35 0.98 8.50 -30.45
N ALA A 36 1.56 7.43 -30.98
CA ALA A 36 2.86 7.45 -31.62
C ALA A 36 2.91 8.45 -32.80
N LYS A 37 1.85 8.50 -33.61
CA LYS A 37 1.73 9.49 -34.69
C LYS A 37 1.63 10.93 -34.15
N HIS A 38 0.87 11.14 -33.07
CA HIS A 38 0.71 12.45 -32.44
C HIS A 38 2.03 12.99 -31.91
N PHE A 39 2.79 12.14 -31.19
CA PHE A 39 4.09 12.51 -30.62
C PHE A 39 5.25 12.41 -31.61
N LYS A 40 5.00 11.89 -32.83
CA LYS A 40 6.00 11.66 -33.86
C LYS A 40 7.18 10.79 -33.43
N ASP A 41 6.94 9.87 -32.48
CA ASP A 41 7.93 8.98 -31.93
C ASP A 41 7.28 7.61 -31.58
N PRO A 42 7.93 6.49 -31.85
CA PRO A 42 7.45 5.18 -31.40
C PRO A 42 7.44 5.15 -29.86
N LEU A 43 6.34 4.65 -29.28
CA LEU A 43 6.14 4.59 -27.83
C LEU A 43 6.45 3.22 -27.25
N VAL A 44 6.40 2.20 -28.11
CA VAL A 44 6.69 0.79 -27.76
C VAL A 44 7.50 0.13 -28.83
N GLU A 45 8.36 -0.79 -28.42
CA GLU A 45 9.16 -1.63 -29.31
C GLU A 45 8.83 -3.11 -29.03
N GLN A 46 8.71 -3.90 -30.10
CA GLN A 46 8.66 -5.35 -29.98
C GLN A 46 10.10 -5.89 -29.91
N VAL A 47 10.51 -6.32 -28.72
CA VAL A 47 11.80 -6.94 -28.53
C VAL A 47 11.64 -8.46 -28.54
N ASN A 48 12.16 -9.07 -29.60
CA ASN A 48 12.44 -10.50 -29.76
C ASN A 48 11.27 -11.49 -29.91
N ARG A 49 11.61 -12.66 -30.50
CA ARG A 49 10.76 -13.82 -30.80
C ARG A 49 9.91 -14.35 -29.61
N LYS A 50 10.07 -13.81 -28.40
CA LYS A 50 9.29 -14.15 -27.19
C LYS A 50 8.17 -13.14 -26.87
N GLY A 51 7.95 -12.12 -27.72
CA GLY A 51 6.76 -11.29 -27.64
C GLY A 51 6.66 -10.34 -26.42
N LYS A 52 7.77 -10.08 -25.71
CA LYS A 52 7.74 -9.13 -24.60
C LYS A 52 7.71 -7.70 -25.15
N LEU A 53 6.72 -6.92 -24.71
CA LEU A 53 6.60 -5.51 -25.04
C LEU A 53 7.57 -4.70 -24.19
N ASN A 54 8.39 -3.87 -24.83
CA ASN A 54 9.22 -2.89 -24.14
C ASN A 54 8.78 -1.49 -24.53
N THR A 55 8.96 -0.54 -23.62
CA THR A 55 8.76 0.88 -23.86
C THR A 55 10.00 1.50 -24.48
N THR A 56 9.80 2.54 -25.30
CA THR A 56 10.86 3.47 -25.68
C THR A 56 11.03 4.55 -24.59
N THR A 57 12.08 5.35 -24.66
CA THR A 57 12.23 6.52 -23.77
C THR A 57 11.02 7.47 -23.87
N ALA A 58 10.49 7.70 -25.08
CA ALA A 58 9.26 8.48 -25.26
C ALA A 58 8.05 7.79 -24.63
N GLY A 59 7.97 6.46 -24.73
CA GLY A 59 6.94 5.66 -24.10
C GLY A 59 6.99 5.76 -22.57
N ASP A 60 8.16 5.65 -21.96
CA ASP A 60 8.34 5.79 -20.52
C ASP A 60 7.95 7.19 -20.02
N LEU A 61 8.36 8.23 -20.73
CA LEU A 61 7.96 9.61 -20.43
C LEU A 61 6.44 9.78 -20.51
N LEU A 62 5.83 9.29 -21.58
CA LEU A 62 4.38 9.37 -21.76
C LEU A 62 3.65 8.60 -20.67
N TYR A 63 4.09 7.37 -20.36
CA TYR A 63 3.49 6.54 -19.31
C TYR A 63 3.50 7.25 -17.97
N ASN A 64 4.68 7.70 -17.50
CA ASN A 64 4.85 8.34 -16.21
C ASN A 64 4.02 9.64 -16.04
N LYS A 65 3.83 10.40 -17.14
CA LYS A 65 2.98 11.60 -17.12
C LYS A 65 1.51 11.25 -17.22
N SER A 66 1.15 10.29 -18.08
CA SER A 66 -0.24 9.89 -18.31
C SER A 66 -0.87 9.25 -17.09
N VAL A 67 -0.15 8.41 -16.33
CA VAL A 67 -0.65 7.84 -15.08
C VAL A 67 -1.11 8.93 -14.12
N LYS A 68 -0.28 9.96 -13.91
CA LYS A 68 -0.63 11.10 -13.04
C LYS A 68 -1.86 11.87 -13.53
N LEU A 69 -1.93 12.13 -14.84
CA LEU A 69 -3.09 12.81 -15.44
C LEU A 69 -4.38 12.00 -15.32
N LEU A 70 -4.31 10.69 -15.51
CA LEU A 70 -5.46 9.81 -15.40
C LEU A 70 -5.97 9.74 -13.94
N HIS A 71 -5.07 9.68 -12.97
CA HIS A 71 -5.44 9.76 -11.55
C HIS A 71 -6.13 11.09 -11.23
N GLU A 72 -5.60 12.23 -11.74
CA GLU A 72 -6.21 13.54 -11.53
C GLU A 72 -7.61 13.62 -12.15
N ILE A 73 -7.79 13.08 -13.36
CA ILE A 73 -9.11 13.01 -14.01
C ILE A 73 -10.09 12.17 -13.17
N ASN A 74 -9.64 11.02 -12.65
CA ASN A 74 -10.46 10.17 -11.79
C ASN A 74 -10.86 10.90 -10.53
N SER A 75 -9.92 11.57 -9.87
CA SER A 75 -10.20 12.32 -8.64
C SER A 75 -11.18 13.46 -8.88
N VAL A 76 -11.04 14.22 -9.98
CA VAL A 76 -11.99 15.28 -10.37
C VAL A 76 -13.39 14.70 -10.61
N ASN A 77 -13.49 13.63 -11.38
CA ASN A 77 -14.77 12.97 -11.63
C ASN A 77 -15.43 12.53 -10.33
N TYR A 78 -14.64 11.92 -9.43
CA TYR A 78 -15.15 11.46 -8.16
C TYR A 78 -15.61 12.62 -7.28
N ASP A 79 -14.77 13.63 -7.09
CA ASP A 79 -15.06 14.79 -6.25
C ASP A 79 -16.31 15.54 -6.72
N VAL A 80 -16.50 15.71 -8.04
CA VAL A 80 -17.69 16.35 -8.62
C VAL A 80 -18.94 15.50 -8.41
N MET A 81 -18.86 14.19 -8.64
CA MET A 81 -20.00 13.28 -8.46
C MET A 81 -20.46 13.18 -7.00
N HIS A 82 -19.55 13.34 -6.04
CA HIS A 82 -19.80 13.20 -4.61
C HIS A 82 -19.78 14.52 -3.83
N ALA A 83 -19.77 15.67 -4.55
CA ALA A 83 -19.66 17.01 -3.96
C ALA A 83 -20.76 17.34 -2.92
N SER A 84 -21.95 16.73 -3.02
CA SER A 84 -23.05 16.91 -2.07
C SER A 84 -23.10 15.84 -0.97
N GLU A 85 -22.21 14.87 -1.00
CA GLU A 85 -22.19 13.81 0.03
C GLU A 85 -21.77 14.36 1.38
N LYS A 86 -22.39 13.80 2.43
CA LYS A 86 -22.08 14.16 3.84
C LYS A 86 -21.06 13.23 4.48
N LYS A 87 -20.57 12.23 3.74
CA LYS A 87 -19.64 11.23 4.22
C LYS A 87 -18.19 11.68 4.02
N ILE A 88 -17.33 11.22 4.90
CA ILE A 88 -15.87 11.26 4.76
C ILE A 88 -15.42 9.81 4.70
N ARG A 89 -14.82 9.44 3.57
CA ARG A 89 -14.34 8.08 3.33
C ARG A 89 -12.91 7.95 3.82
N ILE A 90 -12.75 7.10 4.82
CA ILE A 90 -11.45 6.84 5.44
C ILE A 90 -11.07 5.40 5.17
N SER A 91 -10.01 5.18 4.41
CA SER A 91 -9.40 3.87 4.34
C SER A 91 -8.21 3.74 5.27
N PHE A 92 -8.05 2.55 5.83
CA PHE A 92 -6.95 2.25 6.72
C PHE A 92 -6.38 0.85 6.47
N SER A 93 -5.07 0.72 6.67
CA SER A 93 -4.41 -0.59 6.69
C SER A 93 -4.65 -1.29 8.04
N GLY A 94 -4.59 -2.62 8.05
CA GLY A 94 -5.00 -3.40 9.22
C GLY A 94 -4.34 -2.97 10.54
N VAL A 95 -3.02 -2.77 10.55
CA VAL A 95 -2.30 -2.36 11.76
C VAL A 95 -2.58 -0.90 12.10
N ALA A 96 -2.49 0.01 11.12
CA ALA A 96 -2.80 1.42 11.34
C ALA A 96 -4.24 1.61 11.81
N GLY A 97 -5.18 0.81 11.27
CA GLY A 97 -6.57 0.79 11.72
C GLY A 97 -6.71 0.42 13.18
N SER A 98 -6.12 -0.69 13.62
CA SER A 98 -6.20 -1.10 15.03
C SER A 98 -5.61 -0.09 16.00
N MET A 99 -4.58 0.66 15.59
CA MET A 99 -3.91 1.65 16.44
C MET A 99 -4.61 3.01 16.50
N TYR A 100 -5.25 3.45 15.40
CA TYR A 100 -5.71 4.85 15.29
C TYR A 100 -7.21 5.01 15.09
N ILE A 101 -7.90 4.05 14.46
CA ILE A 101 -9.34 4.18 14.20
C ILE A 101 -10.19 4.29 15.47
N PRO A 102 -9.89 3.58 16.58
CA PRO A 102 -10.65 3.77 17.82
C PRO A 102 -10.62 5.22 18.32
N GLU A 103 -9.46 5.90 18.23
CA GLU A 103 -9.32 7.30 18.64
C GLU A 103 -10.05 8.25 17.67
N VAL A 104 -9.95 8.01 16.36
CA VAL A 104 -10.71 8.76 15.35
C VAL A 104 -12.20 8.65 15.63
N ILE A 105 -12.72 7.43 15.84
CA ILE A 105 -14.12 7.18 16.15
C ILE A 105 -14.54 7.92 17.43
N ALA A 106 -13.71 7.88 18.49
CA ALA A 106 -14.00 8.58 19.74
C ALA A 106 -14.12 10.09 19.54
N GLN A 107 -13.23 10.72 18.76
CA GLN A 107 -13.27 12.16 18.45
C GLN A 107 -14.51 12.51 17.62
N PHE A 108 -14.88 11.71 16.63
CA PHE A 108 -16.10 11.90 15.84
C PHE A 108 -17.37 11.73 16.68
N HIS A 109 -17.38 10.77 17.61
CA HIS A 109 -18.48 10.57 18.55
C HIS A 109 -18.64 11.80 19.47
N GLN A 110 -17.56 12.27 20.09
CA GLN A 110 -17.57 13.46 20.94
C GLN A 110 -18.03 14.72 20.20
N ALA A 111 -17.70 14.81 18.93
CA ALA A 111 -18.12 15.92 18.06
C ALA A 111 -19.56 15.81 17.55
N ASN A 112 -20.28 14.69 17.84
CA ASN A 112 -21.63 14.35 17.34
C ASN A 112 -21.73 14.29 15.80
N ILE A 113 -20.69 13.75 15.14
CA ILE A 113 -20.62 13.65 13.67
C ILE A 113 -20.34 12.21 13.19
N MET A 114 -20.64 11.20 13.99
CA MET A 114 -20.44 9.80 13.63
C MET A 114 -21.07 9.39 12.28
N SER A 115 -22.21 9.99 11.94
CA SER A 115 -22.88 9.72 10.66
C SER A 115 -22.07 10.13 9.42
N MET A 116 -21.01 10.93 9.61
CA MET A 116 -20.12 11.34 8.51
C MET A 116 -19.06 10.29 8.18
N LEU A 117 -18.79 9.34 9.08
CA LEU A 117 -17.76 8.34 8.84
C LEU A 117 -18.26 7.27 7.85
N ASP A 118 -17.40 6.99 6.87
CA ASP A 118 -17.46 5.82 6.02
C ASP A 118 -16.05 5.21 5.99
N THR A 119 -15.90 4.01 6.55
CA THR A 119 -14.58 3.44 6.83
C THR A 119 -14.37 2.14 6.09
N HIS A 120 -13.20 2.00 5.47
CA HIS A 120 -12.84 0.84 4.68
C HIS A 120 -11.48 0.28 5.12
N LEU A 121 -11.38 -1.04 5.13
CA LEU A 121 -10.12 -1.74 5.36
C LEU A 121 -9.50 -2.11 4.01
N GLU A 122 -8.30 -1.62 3.76
CA GLU A 122 -7.56 -1.92 2.53
C GLU A 122 -6.16 -2.48 2.83
N ARG A 123 -5.53 -3.06 1.82
CA ARG A 123 -4.11 -3.45 1.91
C ARG A 123 -3.23 -2.21 1.87
N SER A 124 -2.13 -2.22 2.60
CA SER A 124 -1.20 -1.08 2.65
C SER A 124 -0.69 -0.64 1.27
N ALA A 125 -0.51 -1.60 0.35
CA ALA A 125 -0.03 -1.32 -1.01
C ALA A 125 -1.05 -0.57 -1.88
N ASP A 126 -2.35 -0.76 -1.63
CA ASP A 126 -3.42 -0.23 -2.48
C ASP A 126 -3.94 1.14 -1.98
N ILE A 127 -3.85 1.38 -0.68
CA ILE A 127 -4.54 2.51 -0.02
C ILE A 127 -4.12 3.89 -0.54
N PHE A 128 -2.85 4.06 -0.91
CA PHE A 128 -2.38 5.34 -1.45
C PHE A 128 -2.84 5.55 -2.90
N GLU A 129 -3.02 4.48 -3.67
CA GLU A 129 -3.61 4.53 -5.00
C GLU A 129 -5.09 4.93 -4.91
N SER A 130 -5.87 4.33 -3.99
CA SER A 130 -7.27 4.71 -3.73
C SER A 130 -7.38 6.20 -3.34
N LEU A 131 -6.46 6.72 -2.51
CA LEU A 131 -6.40 8.15 -2.18
C LEU A 131 -6.10 9.01 -3.41
N THR A 132 -5.17 8.58 -4.26
CA THR A 132 -4.75 9.31 -5.46
C THR A 132 -5.87 9.37 -6.50
N ASN A 133 -6.62 8.29 -6.66
CA ASN A 133 -7.77 8.21 -7.58
C ASN A 133 -9.00 8.97 -7.09
N GLY A 134 -9.04 9.34 -5.80
CA GLY A 134 -10.21 9.98 -5.20
C GLY A 134 -11.25 9.01 -4.66
N ASP A 135 -11.01 7.71 -4.71
CA ASP A 135 -11.93 6.70 -4.18
C ASP A 135 -12.15 6.86 -2.67
N ILE A 136 -11.16 7.45 -1.98
CA ILE A 136 -11.20 7.81 -0.56
C ILE A 136 -10.74 9.26 -0.34
N ASP A 137 -11.13 9.85 0.78
CA ASP A 137 -10.79 11.22 1.16
C ASP A 137 -9.57 11.27 2.09
N VAL A 138 -9.44 10.26 2.95
CA VAL A 138 -8.38 10.15 3.95
C VAL A 138 -7.83 8.74 4.01
N ALA A 139 -6.51 8.63 4.02
CA ALA A 139 -5.79 7.38 4.21
C ALA A 139 -5.07 7.38 5.57
N ILE A 140 -5.20 6.28 6.34
CA ILE A 140 -4.39 6.00 7.53
C ILE A 140 -3.69 4.68 7.29
N TYR A 141 -2.40 4.72 7.00
CA TYR A 141 -1.67 3.56 6.49
C TYR A 141 -0.27 3.43 7.07
N SER A 142 0.33 2.28 6.82
CA SER A 142 1.71 1.99 7.16
C SER A 142 2.49 1.55 5.92
N TRP A 143 3.73 2.06 5.76
CA TRP A 143 4.61 1.68 4.67
C TRP A 143 6.08 1.68 5.08
N MET A 144 6.94 1.06 4.26
CA MET A 144 8.39 0.95 4.51
C MET A 144 9.12 2.27 4.44
N VAL A 145 8.65 3.19 3.62
CA VAL A 145 9.26 4.51 3.40
C VAL A 145 8.16 5.56 3.59
N PRO A 146 8.42 6.63 4.32
CA PRO A 146 7.42 7.68 4.45
C PRO A 146 7.19 8.35 3.10
N ILE A 147 5.92 8.48 2.73
CA ILE A 147 5.55 9.26 1.56
C ILE A 147 5.69 10.75 1.91
N ASN A 148 6.32 11.49 1.02
CA ASN A 148 6.45 12.94 1.10
C ASN A 148 6.18 13.53 -0.28
N ASP A 149 4.90 13.84 -0.54
CA ASP A 149 4.45 14.40 -1.81
C ASP A 149 3.76 15.75 -1.56
N PRO A 150 4.19 16.84 -2.22
CA PRO A 150 3.66 18.18 -2.02
C PRO A 150 2.16 18.33 -2.36
N ASN A 151 1.58 17.40 -3.12
CA ASN A 151 0.16 17.40 -3.48
C ASN A 151 -0.75 16.88 -2.37
N TYR A 152 -0.19 16.35 -1.28
CA TYR A 152 -0.93 15.79 -0.16
C TYR A 152 -0.61 16.52 1.14
N TYR A 153 -1.58 16.57 2.02
CA TYR A 153 -1.35 16.77 3.45
C TYR A 153 -0.95 15.42 4.02
N ILE A 154 0.28 15.31 4.48
CA ILE A 154 0.78 14.06 5.06
C ILE A 154 1.36 14.37 6.43
N ARG A 155 0.97 13.55 7.42
CA ARG A 155 1.56 13.60 8.75
C ARG A 155 2.02 12.22 9.17
N ASN A 156 3.22 12.18 9.73
CA ASN A 156 3.74 10.99 10.38
C ASN A 156 3.07 10.85 11.75
N LEU A 157 2.43 9.72 11.98
CA LEU A 157 1.79 9.37 13.25
C LEU A 157 2.75 8.60 14.16
N ASN A 158 3.54 7.70 13.58
CA ASN A 158 4.50 6.88 14.29
C ASN A 158 5.56 6.30 13.35
N LYS A 159 6.67 5.87 13.96
CA LYS A 159 7.72 5.04 13.35
C LYS A 159 7.98 3.89 14.30
N THR A 160 7.88 2.65 13.82
CA THR A 160 8.11 1.43 14.60
C THR A 160 9.08 0.49 13.89
N GLU A 161 9.82 -0.29 14.65
CA GLU A 161 10.71 -1.30 14.08
C GLU A 161 9.91 -2.52 13.61
N LEU A 162 10.35 -3.13 12.53
CA LEU A 162 9.90 -4.45 12.11
C LEU A 162 10.85 -5.48 12.69
N VAL A 163 10.32 -6.37 13.50
CA VAL A 163 11.07 -7.36 14.28
C VAL A 163 10.65 -8.77 13.87
N ILE A 164 11.54 -9.73 14.07
CA ILE A 164 11.20 -11.15 13.97
C ILE A 164 10.58 -11.58 15.30
N ILE A 165 9.50 -12.32 15.22
CA ILE A 165 8.84 -12.92 16.39
C ILE A 165 8.95 -14.44 16.32
N THR A 166 9.18 -15.03 17.48
CA THR A 166 9.23 -16.49 17.68
C THR A 166 8.46 -16.89 18.92
N SER A 167 8.12 -18.17 19.02
CA SER A 167 7.65 -18.76 20.30
C SER A 167 8.79 -18.73 21.33
N LEU A 168 8.44 -18.72 22.62
CA LEU A 168 9.41 -18.92 23.72
C LEU A 168 10.08 -20.30 23.69
N ASN A 169 9.50 -21.27 22.99
CA ASN A 169 10.04 -22.62 22.81
C ASN A 169 10.81 -22.80 21.49
N ASP A 170 10.98 -21.73 20.71
CA ASP A 170 11.70 -21.78 19.44
C ASP A 170 13.21 -21.90 19.66
N PRO A 171 13.96 -22.59 18.79
CA PRO A 171 15.45 -22.62 18.86
C PRO A 171 16.11 -21.24 18.88
N TRP A 172 15.41 -20.20 18.41
CA TRP A 172 15.88 -18.82 18.42
C TRP A 172 15.41 -17.99 19.64
N ALA A 173 14.70 -18.58 20.58
CA ALA A 173 14.16 -17.86 21.74
C ALA A 173 15.21 -17.22 22.66
N ASN A 174 16.50 -17.54 22.46
CA ASN A 174 17.64 -16.93 23.20
C ASN A 174 18.45 -15.95 22.33
N LYS A 175 18.05 -15.72 21.08
CA LYS A 175 18.73 -14.75 20.20
C LYS A 175 18.16 -13.37 20.40
N GLU A 176 19.00 -12.37 20.59
CA GLU A 176 18.60 -10.97 20.61
C GLU A 176 18.61 -10.34 19.22
N GLN A 177 19.51 -10.82 18.36
CA GLN A 177 19.70 -10.29 17.01
C GLN A 177 19.99 -11.40 16.00
N VAL A 178 19.56 -11.16 14.75
CA VAL A 178 19.85 -12.04 13.60
C VAL A 178 20.17 -11.21 12.36
N LYS A 179 20.87 -11.84 11.42
CA LYS A 179 21.07 -11.27 10.06
C LYS A 179 19.93 -11.70 9.13
N ILE A 180 19.60 -10.87 8.14
CA ILE A 180 18.61 -11.21 7.10
C ILE A 180 18.95 -12.53 6.41
N SER A 181 20.24 -12.82 6.17
CA SER A 181 20.67 -14.08 5.55
C SER A 181 20.33 -15.34 6.35
N GLU A 182 20.23 -15.25 7.68
CA GLU A 182 19.83 -16.36 8.54
C GLU A 182 18.35 -16.74 8.38
N LEU A 183 17.52 -15.78 7.93
CA LEU A 183 16.09 -15.97 7.72
C LEU A 183 15.78 -17.04 6.65
N SER A 184 16.72 -17.26 5.72
CA SER A 184 16.58 -18.26 4.65
C SER A 184 16.37 -19.70 5.16
N GLN A 185 16.78 -19.99 6.39
CA GLN A 185 16.72 -21.33 7.00
C GLN A 185 15.44 -21.54 7.83
N ARG A 186 14.53 -20.58 7.85
CA ARG A 186 13.37 -20.61 8.74
C ARG A 186 12.05 -20.74 7.98
N ASP A 187 11.11 -21.40 8.63
CA ASP A 187 9.73 -21.49 8.19
C ASP A 187 8.96 -20.24 8.64
N PHE A 188 8.30 -19.58 7.68
CA PHE A 188 7.56 -18.35 7.92
C PHE A 188 6.06 -18.54 7.95
N ILE A 189 5.43 -17.89 8.93
CA ILE A 189 4.02 -17.52 8.87
C ILE A 189 3.98 -16.07 8.37
N ALA A 190 3.43 -15.84 7.19
CA ALA A 190 3.42 -14.51 6.58
C ALA A 190 2.00 -13.97 6.40
N ARG A 191 1.86 -12.67 6.21
CA ARG A 191 0.62 -12.06 5.72
C ARG A 191 0.48 -12.30 4.22
N SER A 192 -0.71 -12.06 3.67
CA SER A 192 -0.92 -12.07 2.21
C SER A 192 -0.12 -10.95 1.54
N GLU A 193 0.09 -11.07 0.23
CA GLU A 193 0.69 -10.02 -0.61
C GLU A 193 -0.08 -8.70 -0.50
N GLY A 194 0.63 -7.57 -0.61
CA GLY A 194 0.08 -6.23 -0.44
C GLY A 194 0.00 -5.75 1.01
N TYR A 195 0.29 -6.60 2.00
CA TYR A 195 0.46 -6.16 3.39
C TYR A 195 1.92 -5.83 3.69
N LEU A 196 2.16 -4.76 4.43
CA LEU A 196 3.49 -4.23 4.71
C LEU A 196 4.51 -5.28 5.14
N THR A 197 4.19 -6.12 6.13
CA THR A 197 5.14 -7.12 6.64
C THR A 197 5.51 -8.18 5.59
N ARG A 198 4.59 -8.48 4.66
CA ARG A 198 4.87 -9.38 3.54
C ARG A 198 5.75 -8.70 2.50
N GLU A 199 5.42 -7.48 2.12
CA GLU A 199 6.20 -6.71 1.16
C GLU A 199 7.64 -6.48 1.66
N CYS A 200 7.81 -6.18 2.96
CA CYS A 200 9.14 -6.11 3.58
C CYS A 200 9.89 -7.43 3.49
N LEU A 201 9.26 -8.54 3.87
CA LEU A 201 9.90 -9.86 3.82
C LEU A 201 10.34 -10.22 2.39
N ASP A 202 9.50 -9.97 1.40
CA ASP A 202 9.80 -10.29 0.01
C ASP A 202 10.92 -9.37 -0.56
N GLN A 203 10.94 -8.09 -0.17
CA GLN A 203 11.99 -7.16 -0.57
C GLN A 203 13.34 -7.56 0.03
N GLU A 204 13.38 -7.83 1.33
CA GLU A 204 14.62 -8.22 2.01
C GLU A 204 15.13 -9.58 1.55
N ALA A 205 14.23 -10.50 1.25
CA ALA A 205 14.60 -11.78 0.66
C ALA A 205 15.27 -11.62 -0.71
N LYS A 206 14.77 -10.70 -1.55
CA LYS A 206 15.41 -10.37 -2.83
C LYS A 206 16.81 -9.77 -2.64
N LEU A 207 16.96 -8.84 -1.69
CA LEU A 207 18.26 -8.23 -1.37
C LEU A 207 19.23 -9.26 -0.78
N GLY A 208 18.74 -10.15 0.07
CA GLY A 208 19.49 -11.26 0.65
C GLY A 208 19.71 -12.45 -0.29
N ASN A 209 19.19 -12.39 -1.52
CA ASN A 209 19.25 -13.46 -2.53
C ASN A 209 18.74 -14.82 -2.02
N PHE A 210 17.60 -14.81 -1.31
CA PHE A 210 16.91 -16.03 -0.90
C PHE A 210 15.40 -15.94 -1.17
N SER A 211 14.71 -17.09 -1.10
CA SER A 211 13.25 -17.15 -1.13
C SER A 211 12.73 -17.54 0.25
N PRO A 212 11.87 -16.74 0.90
CA PRO A 212 11.32 -17.09 2.20
C PRO A 212 10.47 -18.36 2.09
N LYS A 213 10.69 -19.31 2.98
CA LYS A 213 9.88 -20.53 3.04
C LYS A 213 8.59 -20.24 3.80
N ILE A 214 7.57 -19.75 3.10
CA ILE A 214 6.27 -19.45 3.68
C ILE A 214 5.46 -20.73 3.75
N ILE A 215 5.26 -21.26 4.97
CA ILE A 215 4.50 -22.48 5.23
C ILE A 215 3.00 -22.22 5.45
N PHE A 216 2.65 -20.97 5.81
CA PHE A 216 1.27 -20.56 5.99
C PHE A 216 1.09 -19.06 5.73
N THR A 217 -0.01 -18.71 5.06
CA THR A 217 -0.41 -17.32 4.83
C THR A 217 -1.60 -16.95 5.70
N ALA A 218 -1.37 -16.13 6.71
CA ALA A 218 -2.38 -15.70 7.66
C ALA A 218 -3.20 -14.50 7.13
N ARG A 219 -4.52 -14.58 7.22
CA ARG A 219 -5.42 -13.50 6.78
C ARG A 219 -5.47 -12.32 7.76
N THR A 220 -5.15 -12.53 9.03
CA THR A 220 -5.12 -11.47 10.05
C THR A 220 -3.78 -11.47 10.77
N MET A 221 -3.38 -10.31 11.31
CA MET A 221 -2.19 -10.18 12.15
C MET A 221 -2.31 -11.06 13.40
N GLN A 222 -3.49 -11.07 14.02
CA GLN A 222 -3.73 -11.87 15.21
C GLN A 222 -3.48 -13.37 14.97
N LEU A 223 -4.04 -13.93 13.88
CA LEU A 223 -3.81 -15.32 13.52
C LEU A 223 -2.33 -15.62 13.26
N MET A 224 -1.61 -14.71 12.60
CA MET A 224 -0.18 -14.86 12.37
C MET A 224 0.59 -14.95 13.70
N ILE A 225 0.32 -14.03 14.61
CA ILE A 225 0.97 -13.96 15.93
C ILE A 225 0.62 -15.22 16.76
N ASP A 226 -0.63 -15.66 16.75
CA ASP A 226 -1.08 -16.83 17.52
C ASP A 226 -0.43 -18.13 17.00
N LEU A 227 -0.26 -18.28 15.68
CA LEU A 227 0.45 -19.42 15.11
C LEU A 227 1.93 -19.42 15.49
N VAL A 228 2.57 -18.24 15.54
CA VAL A 228 3.95 -18.13 16.01
C VAL A 228 4.05 -18.52 17.50
N SER A 229 3.14 -18.09 18.35
CA SER A 229 3.14 -18.46 19.77
C SER A 229 3.00 -19.97 20.00
N GLN A 230 2.33 -20.68 19.07
CA GLN A 230 2.22 -22.15 19.06
C GLN A 230 3.46 -22.83 18.43
N ASN A 231 4.54 -22.11 18.18
CA ASN A 231 5.79 -22.63 17.62
C ASN A 231 5.63 -23.28 16.23
N VAL A 232 4.71 -22.77 15.40
CA VAL A 232 4.51 -23.28 14.02
C VAL A 232 5.59 -22.75 13.08
N GLY A 233 6.13 -21.55 13.35
CA GLY A 233 7.17 -20.91 12.57
C GLY A 233 7.47 -19.52 13.13
N ILE A 234 8.24 -18.71 12.39
CA ILE A 234 8.56 -17.33 12.73
C ILE A 234 7.75 -16.35 11.86
N ALA A 235 7.67 -15.10 12.28
CA ALA A 235 7.06 -14.06 11.45
C ALA A 235 7.76 -12.71 11.59
N LEU A 236 7.58 -11.84 10.59
CA LEU A 236 7.92 -10.42 10.66
C LEU A 236 6.70 -9.64 11.17
N ALA A 237 6.87 -8.85 12.22
CA ALA A 237 5.81 -8.07 12.84
C ALA A 237 6.29 -6.65 13.19
N MET A 238 5.36 -5.71 13.36
CA MET A 238 5.67 -4.40 13.91
C MET A 238 5.76 -4.50 15.43
N GLU A 239 6.85 -4.03 16.01
CA GLU A 239 7.12 -4.15 17.44
C GLU A 239 6.01 -3.54 18.31
N ASP A 240 5.47 -2.39 17.90
CA ASP A 240 4.38 -1.73 18.63
C ASP A 240 3.10 -2.55 18.76
N THR A 241 2.89 -3.55 17.90
CA THR A 241 1.72 -4.45 17.96
C THR A 241 1.88 -5.57 18.96
N LEU A 242 3.03 -5.68 19.60
CA LEU A 242 3.43 -6.80 20.46
C LEU A 242 3.48 -6.42 21.95
N LYS A 243 3.15 -5.19 22.32
CA LYS A 243 3.35 -4.63 23.69
C LYS A 243 2.73 -5.48 24.81
N ASP A 244 1.63 -6.15 24.53
CA ASP A 244 0.90 -6.97 25.51
C ASP A 244 1.16 -8.49 25.34
N ARG A 245 2.05 -8.90 24.44
CA ARG A 245 2.37 -10.30 24.13
C ARG A 245 3.60 -10.75 24.94
N ARG A 246 3.34 -11.54 25.99
CA ARG A 246 4.41 -12.14 26.84
C ARG A 246 4.73 -13.59 26.47
N ASP A 247 4.02 -14.13 25.50
CA ASP A 247 4.12 -15.50 25.00
C ASP A 247 5.02 -15.61 23.75
N LEU A 248 5.67 -14.50 23.38
CA LEU A 248 6.55 -14.38 22.24
C LEU A 248 7.94 -13.90 22.66
N HIS A 249 8.93 -14.31 21.89
CA HIS A 249 10.26 -13.73 21.94
C HIS A 249 10.47 -12.83 20.72
N ILE A 250 11.03 -11.64 20.96
CA ILE A 250 11.28 -10.62 19.95
C ILE A 250 12.77 -10.64 19.60
N ILE A 251 13.08 -10.71 18.31
CA ILE A 251 14.43 -10.73 17.78
C ILE A 251 14.59 -9.56 16.81
N HIS A 252 15.54 -8.69 17.05
CA HIS A 252 15.85 -7.59 16.16
C HIS A 252 16.75 -8.05 15.00
N LEU A 253 16.71 -7.35 13.90
CA LEU A 253 17.79 -7.45 12.91
C LEU A 253 19.02 -6.71 13.43
N ILE A 254 20.21 -7.11 12.99
CA ILE A 254 21.44 -6.36 13.31
C ILE A 254 21.29 -4.90 12.88
N PRO A 255 21.96 -3.93 13.54
CA PRO A 255 21.70 -2.49 13.38
C PRO A 255 21.66 -1.99 11.92
N ASP A 256 22.57 -2.47 11.07
CA ASP A 256 22.66 -2.04 9.67
C ASP A 256 21.57 -2.64 8.77
N GLN A 257 20.78 -3.59 9.28
CA GLN A 257 19.72 -4.29 8.56
C GLN A 257 18.33 -4.05 9.17
N ARG A 258 18.19 -3.14 10.12
CA ARG A 258 16.92 -2.84 10.77
C ARG A 258 15.91 -2.29 9.77
N LEU A 259 14.70 -2.79 9.87
CA LEU A 259 13.58 -2.41 9.04
C LEU A 259 12.62 -1.52 9.83
N TRP A 260 12.04 -0.55 9.15
CA TRP A 260 11.16 0.41 9.79
C TRP A 260 9.81 0.47 9.05
N ALA A 261 8.75 0.60 9.82
CA ALA A 261 7.43 0.94 9.34
C ALA A 261 7.08 2.37 9.75
N TYR A 262 6.59 3.15 8.80
CA TYR A 262 6.11 4.52 9.02
C TYR A 262 4.60 4.52 8.93
N MET A 263 3.93 5.00 9.97
CA MET A 263 2.49 5.18 9.99
C MET A 263 2.15 6.62 9.69
N GLN A 264 1.30 6.83 8.71
CA GLN A 264 0.96 8.16 8.21
C GLN A 264 -0.55 8.31 8.06
N ILE A 265 -1.03 9.54 8.24
CA ILE A 265 -2.32 9.99 7.76
C ILE A 265 -2.09 10.91 6.55
N ALA A 266 -2.86 10.70 5.49
CA ALA A 266 -2.74 11.47 4.26
C ALA A 266 -4.11 11.88 3.71
N MET A 267 -4.15 13.08 3.09
CA MET A 267 -5.31 13.64 2.39
C MET A 267 -4.84 14.39 1.14
N ARG A 268 -5.60 14.34 0.06
CA ARG A 268 -5.30 15.14 -1.14
C ARG A 268 -5.47 16.63 -0.84
N LYS A 269 -4.55 17.49 -1.27
CA LYS A 269 -4.72 18.95 -1.18
C LYS A 269 -5.80 19.47 -2.14
N SER A 270 -6.06 18.75 -3.23
CA SER A 270 -7.12 19.06 -4.19
C SER A 270 -8.52 18.78 -3.64
N PHE A 271 -8.66 17.94 -2.61
CA PHE A 271 -9.95 17.65 -2.00
C PHE A 271 -10.52 18.88 -1.28
N ILE A 272 -11.70 19.32 -1.69
CA ILE A 272 -12.41 20.47 -1.13
C ILE A 272 -13.60 19.99 -0.31
N PRO A 273 -13.50 19.94 1.03
CA PRO A 273 -14.60 19.49 1.86
C PRO A 273 -15.77 20.50 1.79
N ASN A 274 -16.99 20.00 1.63
CA ASN A 274 -18.19 20.80 1.75
C ASN A 274 -18.44 21.19 3.24
N ASP A 275 -19.44 22.05 3.49
CA ASP A 275 -19.70 22.59 4.85
C ASP A 275 -20.01 21.49 5.87
N TYR A 276 -20.60 20.36 5.45
CA TYR A 276 -20.85 19.22 6.35
C TYR A 276 -19.55 18.49 6.72
N GLN A 277 -18.63 18.35 5.78
CA GLN A 277 -17.39 17.59 5.96
C GLN A 277 -16.31 18.37 6.71
N LYS A 278 -16.34 19.70 6.68
CA LYS A 278 -15.28 20.57 7.24
C LYS A 278 -14.87 20.18 8.65
N LYS A 279 -15.85 20.01 9.56
CA LYS A 279 -15.57 19.67 10.96
C LYS A 279 -14.83 18.33 11.10
N GLY A 280 -15.24 17.32 10.35
CA GLY A 280 -14.60 16.01 10.38
C GLY A 280 -13.20 16.03 9.76
N ILE A 281 -13.04 16.76 8.66
CA ILE A 281 -11.72 16.94 8.01
C ILE A 281 -10.75 17.70 8.91
N ASP A 282 -11.23 18.72 9.67
CA ASP A 282 -10.41 19.44 10.62
C ASP A 282 -9.92 18.54 11.76
N ILE A 283 -10.78 17.66 12.29
CA ILE A 283 -10.39 16.67 13.28
C ILE A 283 -9.25 15.78 12.72
N LEU A 284 -9.40 15.30 11.50
CA LEU A 284 -8.41 14.42 10.88
C LEU A 284 -7.11 15.15 10.50
N ARG A 285 -7.19 16.42 10.09
CA ARG A 285 -6.01 17.23 9.80
C ARG A 285 -5.17 17.49 11.06
N HIS A 286 -5.83 17.67 12.21
CA HIS A 286 -5.16 17.95 13.49
C HIS A 286 -5.03 16.69 14.37
N PHE A 287 -5.37 15.53 13.81
CA PHE A 287 -5.30 14.25 14.52
C PHE A 287 -3.89 14.01 15.06
N ARG A 288 -3.74 13.92 16.40
CA ARG A 288 -2.45 13.81 17.12
C ARG A 288 -1.45 14.94 16.79
N GLU A 289 -1.92 16.11 16.53
CA GLU A 289 -1.08 17.32 16.53
C GLU A 289 -0.88 17.73 17.98
N ASN A 290 0.36 17.59 18.48
CA ASN A 290 0.77 18.05 19.81
C ASN A 290 1.19 19.52 19.75
#